data_a9476d736b1fbb72c1d03c93b302e82a
#
_entry.id   a9476d736b1fbb72c1d03c93b302e82a
#
_cell.length_a   1.000
_cell.length_b   1.000
_cell.length_c   1.000
_cell.angle_alpha   90.00
_cell.angle_beta   90.00
_cell.angle_gamma   90.00
#
_symmetry.space_group_name_H-M   'P 1'
#
loop_
_entity.id
_entity.type
_entity.pdbx_description
1 polymer ?
#
loop_
_entity_poly.entity_id
_entity_poly.type
_entity_poly.pdbx_seq_one_letter_code
_entity_poly.pdbx_strand_id
1 'polypeptide(L)'
;MKYKNPDFMSAVTTPIEGEVAFRNYATSTFGPNTIIVGIDEVGRGPLAGPVVACAAVLRSPDILPVLNDSKKFTRPKREAIYDKVKDACECYAIASANVEEIDRLNILEADFLAMRRALQALGMPGLAETDPELPVEVRGSFRPNSTVLVAVDGNLKINGLDQGCQFPVIKGDGLVASISAASILAKVFRDRYMDQLAQEYPGYGFKKHAGYGTKAHLDAIRKLGRSPVHRKSFHPKGLD
;
A
#
# COMPACT_ATOMS: atom_id res chain seq x y z
N MET A 1 14.22 2.53 20.30
CA MET A 1 15.24 2.90 19.28
C MET A 1 14.54 3.70 18.19
N LYS A 2 15.00 4.93 17.84
CA LYS A 2 14.42 5.63 16.68
C LYS A 2 14.90 4.92 15.41
N TYR A 3 13.97 4.41 14.61
CA TYR A 3 14.29 3.81 13.32
C TYR A 3 14.91 4.88 12.39
N LYS A 4 15.92 4.50 11.62
CA LYS A 4 16.55 5.34 10.59
C LYS A 4 16.46 4.64 9.23
N ASN A 5 16.41 5.42 8.16
CA ASN A 5 16.54 4.86 6.83
C ASN A 5 17.87 4.09 6.68
N PRO A 6 17.92 3.07 5.81
CA PRO A 6 19.16 2.36 5.52
C PRO A 6 20.29 3.33 5.14
N ASP A 7 21.53 3.04 5.54
CA ASP A 7 22.67 3.95 5.34
C ASP A 7 22.91 4.28 3.86
N PHE A 8 22.68 3.33 2.94
CA PHE A 8 22.77 3.58 1.49
C PHE A 8 21.73 4.57 0.96
N MET A 9 20.70 4.92 1.77
CA MET A 9 19.69 5.93 1.47
C MET A 9 20.02 7.32 2.02
N SER A 10 21.16 7.52 2.67
CA SER A 10 21.47 8.75 3.43
C SER A 10 21.51 10.03 2.59
N ALA A 11 21.87 9.93 1.29
CA ALA A 11 21.93 11.06 0.36
C ALA A 11 20.72 11.15 -0.59
N VAL A 12 19.72 10.26 -0.44
CA VAL A 12 18.57 10.19 -1.32
C VAL A 12 17.59 11.33 -1.02
N THR A 13 17.17 12.04 -2.05
CA THR A 13 16.21 13.17 -1.98
C THR A 13 14.99 12.98 -2.87
N THR A 14 15.08 12.10 -3.86
CA THR A 14 13.99 11.83 -4.83
C THR A 14 13.69 10.33 -4.94
N PRO A 15 12.46 9.96 -5.36
CA PRO A 15 12.10 8.57 -5.57
C PRO A 15 12.98 7.81 -6.56
N ILE A 16 13.41 8.46 -7.64
CA ILE A 16 14.28 7.83 -8.64
C ILE A 16 15.67 7.54 -8.05
N GLU A 17 16.26 8.52 -7.33
CA GLU A 17 17.54 8.31 -6.65
C GLU A 17 17.48 7.14 -5.67
N GLY A 18 16.38 7.03 -4.91
CA GLY A 18 16.19 5.94 -3.98
C GLY A 18 16.03 4.58 -4.64
N GLU A 19 15.30 4.50 -5.73
CA GLU A 19 15.18 3.27 -6.52
C GLU A 19 16.54 2.83 -7.05
N VAL A 20 17.36 3.77 -7.56
CA VAL A 20 18.72 3.51 -8.03
C VAL A 20 19.62 3.04 -6.87
N ALA A 21 19.55 3.70 -5.72
CA ALA A 21 20.31 3.32 -4.53
C ALA A 21 19.97 1.90 -4.06
N PHE A 22 18.69 1.53 -4.02
CA PHE A 22 18.25 0.17 -3.71
C PHE A 22 18.76 -0.86 -4.72
N ARG A 23 18.68 -0.57 -6.03
CA ARG A 23 19.14 -1.48 -7.07
C ARG A 23 20.66 -1.70 -7.00
N ASN A 24 21.42 -0.64 -6.77
CA ASN A 24 22.88 -0.71 -6.59
C ASN A 24 23.25 -1.54 -5.35
N TYR A 25 22.62 -1.28 -4.21
CA TYR A 25 22.81 -2.07 -2.99
C TYR A 25 22.45 -3.54 -3.20
N ALA A 26 21.31 -3.81 -3.80
CA ALA A 26 20.81 -5.16 -4.08
C ALA A 26 21.78 -5.93 -4.98
N THR A 27 22.18 -5.34 -6.10
CA THR A 27 23.09 -5.98 -7.07
C THR A 27 24.46 -6.25 -6.46
N SER A 28 25.01 -5.31 -5.69
CA SER A 28 26.33 -5.46 -5.06
C SER A 28 26.34 -6.48 -3.91
N THR A 29 25.22 -6.61 -3.18
CA THR A 29 25.15 -7.46 -1.98
C THR A 29 24.62 -8.85 -2.27
N PHE A 30 23.60 -8.96 -3.14
CA PHE A 30 22.86 -10.20 -3.40
C PHE A 30 22.99 -10.71 -4.84
N GLY A 31 23.63 -9.94 -5.71
CA GLY A 31 23.87 -10.28 -7.10
C GLY A 31 22.81 -9.73 -8.08
N PRO A 32 23.06 -9.89 -9.40
CA PRO A 32 22.29 -9.21 -10.45
C PRO A 32 20.86 -9.75 -10.62
N ASN A 33 20.56 -10.93 -10.09
CA ASN A 33 19.20 -11.51 -10.14
C ASN A 33 18.36 -11.11 -8.92
N THR A 34 18.54 -9.87 -8.43
CA THR A 34 17.77 -9.36 -7.29
C THR A 34 16.66 -8.42 -7.78
N ILE A 35 15.47 -8.61 -7.25
CA ILE A 35 14.27 -7.78 -7.51
C ILE A 35 14.07 -6.85 -6.33
N ILE A 36 13.79 -5.57 -6.60
CA ILE A 36 13.30 -4.61 -5.61
C ILE A 36 11.80 -4.49 -5.78
N VAL A 37 11.05 -4.79 -4.73
CA VAL A 37 9.61 -4.54 -4.65
C VAL A 37 9.34 -3.44 -3.65
N GLY A 38 8.67 -2.37 -4.09
CA GLY A 38 8.14 -1.34 -3.21
C GLY A 38 6.76 -1.73 -2.72
N ILE A 39 6.48 -1.48 -1.43
CA ILE A 39 5.16 -1.75 -0.85
C ILE A 39 4.69 -0.57 -0.02
N ASP A 40 3.41 -0.22 -0.18
CA ASP A 40 2.73 0.85 0.54
C ASP A 40 1.29 0.48 0.84
N GLU A 41 0.70 1.14 1.85
CA GLU A 41 -0.68 0.92 2.25
C GLU A 41 -1.52 2.19 2.19
N VAL A 42 -2.81 2.01 2.16
CA VAL A 42 -3.81 3.06 2.29
C VAL A 42 -5.03 2.59 3.08
N GLY A 43 -5.57 3.48 3.89
CA GLY A 43 -6.82 3.17 4.55
C GLY A 43 -6.68 2.70 6.00
N ARG A 44 -5.58 2.98 6.71
CA ARG A 44 -5.43 2.66 8.14
C ARG A 44 -6.35 3.50 9.03
N GLY A 45 -6.47 4.79 8.76
CA GLY A 45 -7.23 5.75 9.60
C GLY A 45 -8.74 5.85 9.41
N PRO A 46 -9.36 5.46 8.28
CA PRO A 46 -10.81 5.54 8.08
C PRO A 46 -11.61 4.70 9.07
N LEU A 47 -12.87 5.14 9.34
CA LEU A 47 -13.86 4.43 10.16
C LEU A 47 -14.61 3.35 9.37
N ALA A 48 -14.49 3.34 8.04
CA ALA A 48 -15.18 2.41 7.16
C ALA A 48 -14.31 1.98 5.99
N GLY A 49 -14.59 0.77 5.48
CA GLY A 49 -13.91 0.15 4.35
C GLY A 49 -12.59 -0.53 4.72
N PRO A 50 -12.00 -1.25 3.76
CA PRO A 50 -10.81 -2.05 3.97
C PRO A 50 -9.54 -1.21 4.15
N VAL A 51 -8.49 -1.83 4.68
CA VAL A 51 -7.10 -1.42 4.43
C VAL A 51 -6.62 -2.11 3.16
N VAL A 52 -5.90 -1.38 2.31
CA VAL A 52 -5.43 -1.85 1.01
C VAL A 52 -3.93 -1.65 0.93
N ALA A 53 -3.19 -2.66 0.48
CA ALA A 53 -1.77 -2.58 0.20
C ALA A 53 -1.49 -2.91 -1.27
N CYS A 54 -0.42 -2.33 -1.80
CA CYS A 54 0.09 -2.65 -3.12
C CYS A 54 1.58 -2.98 -3.02
N ALA A 55 1.99 -4.05 -3.70
CA ALA A 55 3.38 -4.37 -3.98
C ALA A 55 3.66 -4.13 -5.46
N ALA A 56 4.73 -3.41 -5.80
CA ALA A 56 5.06 -3.03 -7.17
C ALA A 56 6.55 -3.16 -7.47
N VAL A 57 6.87 -3.71 -8.64
CA VAL A 57 8.22 -3.81 -9.20
C VAL A 57 8.27 -2.96 -10.47
N LEU A 58 9.15 -1.99 -10.53
CA LEU A 58 9.33 -1.15 -11.72
C LEU A 58 10.28 -1.81 -12.72
N ARG A 59 10.00 -1.67 -14.03
CA ARG A 59 10.88 -2.13 -15.12
C ARG A 59 12.22 -1.40 -15.10
N SER A 60 12.19 -0.08 -14.88
CA SER A 60 13.37 0.79 -14.78
C SER A 60 13.14 1.86 -13.72
N PRO A 61 14.20 2.35 -13.04
CA PRO A 61 14.06 3.39 -12.03
C PRO A 61 13.56 4.74 -12.57
N ASP A 62 13.85 5.05 -13.82
CA ASP A 62 13.56 6.33 -14.48
C ASP A 62 12.34 6.30 -15.42
N ILE A 63 11.63 5.15 -15.48
CA ILE A 63 10.52 4.95 -16.42
C ILE A 63 9.35 5.94 -16.22
N LEU A 64 9.20 6.49 -15.02
CA LEU A 64 8.16 7.45 -14.67
C LEU A 64 8.73 8.62 -13.85
N PRO A 65 9.37 9.62 -14.48
CA PRO A 65 9.87 10.80 -13.78
C PRO A 65 8.81 11.56 -12.97
N VAL A 66 7.55 11.44 -13.36
CA VAL A 66 6.39 12.03 -12.65
C VAL A 66 6.25 11.53 -11.19
N LEU A 67 6.79 10.36 -10.84
CA LEU A 67 6.74 9.82 -9.48
C LEU A 67 7.48 10.70 -8.45
N ASN A 68 8.41 11.55 -8.89
CA ASN A 68 9.09 12.50 -8.00
C ASN A 68 8.14 13.50 -7.33
N ASP A 69 6.95 13.69 -7.89
CA ASP A 69 5.93 14.62 -7.38
C ASP A 69 4.67 13.91 -6.85
N SER A 70 4.71 12.59 -6.66
CA SER A 70 3.53 11.75 -6.32
C SER A 70 2.75 12.23 -5.09
N LYS A 71 3.45 12.72 -4.05
CA LYS A 71 2.82 13.27 -2.83
C LYS A 71 1.91 14.47 -3.06
N LYS A 72 2.11 15.20 -4.16
CA LYS A 72 1.32 16.39 -4.52
C LYS A 72 0.11 16.07 -5.37
N PHE A 73 -0.12 14.79 -5.71
CA PHE A 73 -1.17 14.42 -6.65
C PHE A 73 -2.55 14.50 -6.01
N THR A 74 -3.42 15.30 -6.64
CA THR A 74 -4.86 15.26 -6.40
C THR A 74 -5.44 13.94 -6.93
N ARG A 75 -6.65 13.58 -6.49
CA ARG A 75 -7.34 12.38 -6.98
C ARG A 75 -7.45 12.36 -8.53
N PRO A 76 -7.90 13.42 -9.22
CA PRO A 76 -7.94 13.43 -10.68
C PRO A 76 -6.57 13.19 -11.34
N LYS A 77 -5.49 13.73 -10.77
CA LYS A 77 -4.15 13.53 -11.31
C LYS A 77 -3.69 12.09 -11.12
N ARG A 78 -3.98 11.44 -9.96
CA ARG A 78 -3.69 10.02 -9.75
C ARG A 78 -4.44 9.13 -10.74
N GLU A 79 -5.73 9.40 -10.95
CA GLU A 79 -6.55 8.68 -11.94
C GLU A 79 -5.98 8.81 -13.36
N ALA A 80 -5.55 10.01 -13.74
CA ALA A 80 -5.01 10.27 -15.09
C ALA A 80 -3.68 9.55 -15.38
N ILE A 81 -2.90 9.20 -14.35
CA ILE A 81 -1.63 8.49 -14.51
C ILE A 81 -1.70 7.02 -14.13
N TYR A 82 -2.83 6.53 -13.64
CA TYR A 82 -2.98 5.18 -13.09
C TYR A 82 -2.52 4.09 -14.07
N ASP A 83 -3.00 4.13 -15.31
CA ASP A 83 -2.63 3.15 -16.33
C ASP A 83 -1.14 3.25 -16.72
N LYS A 84 -0.59 4.47 -16.76
CA LYS A 84 0.85 4.68 -17.00
C LYS A 84 1.70 4.07 -15.90
N VAL A 85 1.26 4.17 -14.63
CA VAL A 85 1.95 3.53 -13.50
C VAL A 85 1.88 2.02 -13.62
N LYS A 86 0.71 1.47 -13.96
CA LYS A 86 0.55 0.02 -14.22
C LYS A 86 1.47 -0.47 -15.33
N ASP A 87 1.58 0.27 -16.42
CA ASP A 87 2.42 -0.11 -17.56
C ASP A 87 3.91 0.01 -17.28
N ALA A 88 4.31 0.91 -16.37
CA ALA A 88 5.68 1.01 -15.90
C ALA A 88 6.11 -0.15 -14.97
N CYS A 89 5.17 -0.84 -14.35
CA CYS A 89 5.47 -2.00 -13.52
C CYS A 89 5.82 -3.23 -14.37
N GLU A 90 6.88 -3.94 -13.98
CA GLU A 90 7.15 -5.31 -14.44
C GLU A 90 6.06 -6.25 -13.92
N CYS A 91 5.78 -6.15 -12.62
CA CYS A 91 4.65 -6.79 -11.97
C CYS A 91 4.14 -5.94 -10.80
N TYR A 92 2.87 -6.12 -10.44
CA TYR A 92 2.28 -5.53 -9.23
C TYR A 92 1.12 -6.40 -8.74
N ALA A 93 0.83 -6.28 -7.44
CA ALA A 93 -0.39 -6.83 -6.85
C ALA A 93 -0.99 -5.86 -5.85
N ILE A 94 -2.32 -5.73 -5.86
CA ILE A 94 -3.10 -4.96 -4.90
C ILE A 94 -3.97 -5.94 -4.14
N ALA A 95 -3.83 -5.97 -2.83
CA ALA A 95 -4.62 -6.81 -1.94
C ALA A 95 -5.14 -6.00 -0.75
N SER A 96 -6.06 -6.58 0.00
CA SER A 96 -6.69 -5.88 1.11
C SER A 96 -6.97 -6.82 2.29
N ALA A 97 -7.23 -6.20 3.45
CA ALA A 97 -7.91 -6.84 4.55
C ALA A 97 -9.25 -6.11 4.81
N ASN A 98 -10.31 -6.88 4.98
CA ASN A 98 -11.66 -6.36 5.13
C ASN A 98 -11.93 -5.83 6.55
N VAL A 99 -13.15 -5.38 6.79
CA VAL A 99 -13.54 -4.78 8.07
C VAL A 99 -13.54 -5.79 9.20
N GLU A 100 -13.99 -7.02 8.96
CA GLU A 100 -14.04 -8.12 9.93
C GLU A 100 -12.63 -8.52 10.34
N GLU A 101 -11.69 -8.58 9.39
CA GLU A 101 -10.28 -8.86 9.65
C GLU A 101 -9.62 -7.74 10.47
N ILE A 102 -9.93 -6.47 10.15
CA ILE A 102 -9.45 -5.32 10.93
C ILE A 102 -9.94 -5.39 12.37
N ASP A 103 -11.22 -5.69 12.57
CA ASP A 103 -11.83 -5.76 13.89
C ASP A 103 -11.29 -6.95 14.72
N ARG A 104 -10.96 -8.07 14.05
CA ARG A 104 -10.39 -9.27 14.68
C ARG A 104 -8.91 -9.14 15.01
N LEU A 105 -8.11 -8.57 14.10
CA LEU A 105 -6.65 -8.58 14.17
C LEU A 105 -6.06 -7.29 14.76
N ASN A 106 -6.78 -6.21 14.78
CA ASN A 106 -6.40 -4.79 14.83
C ASN A 106 -5.85 -4.26 13.49
N ILE A 107 -5.79 -2.93 13.37
CA ILE A 107 -5.43 -2.28 12.10
C ILE A 107 -3.98 -2.55 11.66
N LEU A 108 -3.04 -2.70 12.58
CA LEU A 108 -1.64 -2.95 12.23
C LEU A 108 -1.45 -4.35 11.65
N GLU A 109 -2.00 -5.37 12.28
CA GLU A 109 -1.89 -6.74 11.80
C GLU A 109 -2.71 -6.97 10.52
N ALA A 110 -3.87 -6.31 10.37
CA ALA A 110 -4.66 -6.33 9.14
C ALA A 110 -3.92 -5.66 7.97
N ASP A 111 -3.18 -4.58 8.24
CA ASP A 111 -2.30 -3.93 7.27
C ASP A 111 -1.18 -4.87 6.81
N PHE A 112 -0.47 -5.49 7.75
CA PHE A 112 0.53 -6.50 7.41
C PHE A 112 -0.06 -7.71 6.66
N LEU A 113 -1.29 -8.10 6.97
CA LEU A 113 -2.01 -9.14 6.22
C LEU A 113 -2.23 -8.73 4.76
N ALA A 114 -2.70 -7.50 4.51
CA ALA A 114 -2.87 -6.97 3.17
C ALA A 114 -1.54 -6.92 2.39
N MET A 115 -0.45 -6.48 3.04
CA MET A 115 0.89 -6.47 2.47
C MET A 115 1.38 -7.88 2.11
N ARG A 116 1.22 -8.86 3.01
CA ARG A 116 1.59 -10.26 2.75
C ARG A 116 0.81 -10.84 1.57
N ARG A 117 -0.50 -10.59 1.49
CA ARG A 117 -1.35 -11.02 0.37
C ARG A 117 -0.87 -10.46 -0.97
N ALA A 118 -0.48 -9.18 -1.01
CA ALA A 118 0.07 -8.58 -2.21
C ALA A 118 1.40 -9.24 -2.64
N LEU A 119 2.31 -9.47 -1.69
CA LEU A 119 3.58 -10.16 -1.96
C LEU A 119 3.37 -11.61 -2.38
N GLN A 120 2.46 -12.33 -1.73
CA GLN A 120 2.11 -13.72 -2.04
C GLN A 120 1.54 -13.85 -3.46
N ALA A 121 0.68 -12.93 -3.87
CA ALA A 121 0.11 -12.90 -5.22
C ALA A 121 1.17 -12.71 -6.32
N LEU A 122 2.33 -12.12 -5.99
CA LEU A 122 3.49 -12.01 -6.87
C LEU A 122 4.44 -13.22 -6.80
N GLY A 123 4.16 -14.19 -5.94
CA GLY A 123 4.99 -15.38 -5.78
C GLY A 123 6.11 -15.26 -4.76
N MET A 124 5.96 -14.41 -3.72
CA MET A 124 6.92 -14.32 -2.61
C MET A 124 7.02 -15.66 -1.88
N PRO A 125 8.20 -16.31 -1.83
CA PRO A 125 8.35 -17.58 -1.17
C PRO A 125 8.26 -17.46 0.36
N GLY A 126 7.83 -18.55 1.03
CA GLY A 126 7.85 -18.64 2.50
C GLY A 126 6.73 -17.90 3.23
N LEU A 127 5.79 -17.28 2.52
CA LEU A 127 4.58 -16.74 3.11
C LEU A 127 3.52 -17.85 3.23
N ALA A 128 2.86 -17.91 4.39
CA ALA A 128 1.70 -18.78 4.55
C ALA A 128 0.58 -18.37 3.58
N GLU A 129 -0.07 -19.35 2.98
CA GLU A 129 -1.23 -19.11 2.15
C GLU A 129 -2.33 -18.42 2.97
N THR A 130 -2.87 -17.36 2.42
CA THR A 130 -4.00 -16.63 2.97
C THR A 130 -5.08 -16.57 1.91
N ASP A 131 -6.29 -17.00 2.26
CA ASP A 131 -7.44 -16.88 1.38
C ASP A 131 -8.00 -15.44 1.49
N PRO A 132 -7.85 -14.60 0.46
CA PRO A 132 -8.36 -13.25 0.51
C PRO A 132 -9.86 -13.25 0.29
N GLU A 133 -10.63 -12.74 1.25
CA GLU A 133 -12.09 -12.56 1.12
C GLU A 133 -12.45 -11.44 0.11
N LEU A 134 -11.51 -10.55 -0.17
CA LEU A 134 -11.66 -9.49 -1.17
C LEU A 134 -10.79 -9.77 -2.40
N PRO A 135 -11.23 -9.37 -3.60
CA PRO A 135 -10.48 -9.59 -4.83
C PRO A 135 -9.07 -9.02 -4.77
N VAL A 136 -8.10 -9.78 -5.31
CA VAL A 136 -6.73 -9.33 -5.51
C VAL A 136 -6.57 -8.91 -6.97
N GLU A 137 -6.14 -7.66 -7.22
CA GLU A 137 -5.73 -7.24 -8.55
C GLU A 137 -4.25 -7.57 -8.73
N VAL A 138 -3.92 -8.41 -9.71
CA VAL A 138 -2.54 -8.84 -9.95
C VAL A 138 -2.18 -8.75 -11.42
N ARG A 139 -0.94 -8.34 -11.72
CA ARG A 139 -0.31 -8.37 -13.03
C ARG A 139 1.09 -8.92 -12.92
N GLY A 140 1.37 -10.04 -13.59
CA GLY A 140 2.68 -10.69 -13.58
C GLY A 140 3.03 -11.35 -12.24
N SER A 141 4.28 -11.75 -12.11
CA SER A 141 4.84 -12.39 -10.92
C SER A 141 6.34 -12.09 -10.84
N PHE A 142 6.95 -12.40 -9.70
CA PHE A 142 8.41 -12.36 -9.58
C PHE A 142 9.05 -13.36 -10.54
N ARG A 143 10.22 -12.99 -11.08
CA ARG A 143 11.01 -13.89 -11.91
C ARG A 143 11.45 -15.11 -11.10
N PRO A 144 11.40 -16.33 -11.64
CA PRO A 144 11.87 -17.52 -10.94
C PRO A 144 13.32 -17.38 -10.45
N ASN A 145 13.61 -17.94 -9.29
CA ASN A 145 14.95 -17.94 -8.68
C ASN A 145 15.56 -16.55 -8.42
N SER A 146 14.74 -15.52 -8.33
CA SER A 146 15.21 -14.18 -7.94
C SER A 146 15.30 -14.06 -6.43
N THR A 147 16.31 -13.33 -5.96
CA THR A 147 16.29 -12.78 -4.61
C THR A 147 15.34 -11.58 -4.59
N VAL A 148 14.43 -11.52 -3.64
CA VAL A 148 13.45 -10.42 -3.54
C VAL A 148 13.76 -9.59 -2.30
N LEU A 149 14.00 -8.30 -2.49
CA LEU A 149 14.13 -7.31 -1.42
C LEU A 149 12.89 -6.40 -1.40
N VAL A 150 12.33 -6.21 -0.21
CA VAL A 150 11.09 -5.47 -0.01
C VAL A 150 11.40 -4.11 0.63
N ALA A 151 11.22 -3.04 -0.12
CA ALA A 151 11.23 -1.66 0.37
C ALA A 151 9.83 -1.31 0.90
N VAL A 152 9.69 -1.15 2.21
CA VAL A 152 8.40 -0.94 2.89
C VAL A 152 8.24 0.53 3.25
N ASP A 153 7.12 1.18 2.89
CA ASP A 153 6.86 2.53 3.41
C ASP A 153 6.70 2.53 4.93
N GLY A 154 7.28 3.54 5.57
CA GLY A 154 7.18 3.71 7.02
C GLY A 154 8.39 3.20 7.80
N ASN A 155 8.17 2.87 9.07
CA ASN A 155 9.22 2.54 10.03
C ASN A 155 9.11 1.14 10.63
N LEU A 156 8.20 0.32 10.12
CA LEU A 156 7.96 -1.03 10.62
C LEU A 156 8.28 -2.07 9.56
N LYS A 157 8.76 -3.21 10.01
CA LYS A 157 8.88 -4.42 9.21
C LYS A 157 7.54 -5.17 9.21
N ILE A 158 7.22 -5.80 8.09
CA ILE A 158 6.02 -6.62 7.94
C ILE A 158 6.17 -7.86 8.82
N ASN A 159 5.23 -8.06 9.74
CA ASN A 159 5.19 -9.26 10.56
C ASN A 159 4.89 -10.50 9.69
N GLY A 160 5.59 -11.61 9.95
CA GLY A 160 5.47 -12.85 9.17
C GLY A 160 6.26 -12.88 7.86
N LEU A 161 7.02 -11.85 7.52
CA LEU A 161 7.97 -11.84 6.40
C LEU A 161 9.40 -11.96 6.95
N ASP A 162 10.31 -12.61 6.20
CA ASP A 162 11.72 -12.72 6.58
C ASP A 162 12.33 -11.35 6.87
N GLN A 163 13.02 -11.25 8.01
CA GLN A 163 13.56 -9.98 8.49
C GLN A 163 14.77 -9.48 7.68
N GLY A 164 15.46 -10.37 6.98
CA GLY A 164 16.63 -10.06 6.17
C GLY A 164 16.30 -9.49 4.79
N CYS A 165 15.10 -9.74 4.28
CA CYS A 165 14.70 -9.30 2.94
C CYS A 165 13.93 -7.97 2.92
N GLN A 166 13.63 -7.35 4.07
CA GLN A 166 12.80 -6.17 4.12
C GLN A 166 13.48 -4.95 4.75
N PHE A 167 13.27 -3.80 4.12
CA PHE A 167 13.87 -2.53 4.42
C PHE A 167 12.80 -1.45 4.59
N PRO A 168 12.37 -1.14 5.82
CA PRO A 168 11.49 -0.01 6.06
C PRO A 168 12.17 1.31 5.65
N VAL A 169 11.42 2.18 4.97
CA VAL A 169 11.89 3.49 4.49
C VAL A 169 10.93 4.56 4.97
N ILE A 170 11.37 5.38 5.91
CA ILE A 170 10.55 6.49 6.44
C ILE A 170 10.29 7.48 5.30
N LYS A 171 9.01 7.76 5.03
CA LYS A 171 8.53 8.55 3.88
C LYS A 171 8.95 7.94 2.55
N GLY A 172 8.92 6.62 2.46
CA GLY A 172 9.38 5.87 1.28
C GLY A 172 8.61 6.21 0.01
N ASP A 173 7.33 6.52 0.11
CA ASP A 173 6.48 7.02 -0.99
C ASP A 173 7.03 8.27 -1.68
N GLY A 174 7.88 9.04 -1.00
CA GLY A 174 8.58 10.20 -1.57
C GLY A 174 10.08 9.98 -1.79
N LEU A 175 10.60 8.78 -1.53
CA LEU A 175 12.04 8.48 -1.57
C LEU A 175 12.40 7.24 -2.40
N VAL A 176 11.43 6.39 -2.78
CA VAL A 176 11.67 5.18 -3.58
C VAL A 176 10.57 5.05 -4.63
N ALA A 177 10.93 4.97 -5.90
CA ALA A 177 9.97 5.04 -7.01
C ALA A 177 8.99 3.85 -7.02
N SER A 178 9.42 2.65 -6.67
CA SER A 178 8.55 1.48 -6.55
C SER A 178 7.54 1.62 -5.39
N ILE A 179 7.92 2.24 -4.26
CA ILE A 179 6.97 2.58 -3.19
C ILE A 179 5.99 3.68 -3.67
N SER A 180 6.47 4.71 -4.37
CA SER A 180 5.61 5.76 -4.96
C SER A 180 4.57 5.17 -5.92
N ALA A 181 4.98 4.21 -6.76
CA ALA A 181 4.08 3.50 -7.67
C ALA A 181 3.03 2.70 -6.89
N ALA A 182 3.45 1.93 -5.88
CA ALA A 182 2.57 1.16 -5.01
C ALA A 182 1.54 2.07 -4.31
N SER A 183 1.97 3.21 -3.78
CA SER A 183 1.11 4.22 -3.15
C SER A 183 0.00 4.71 -4.08
N ILE A 184 0.35 5.07 -5.32
CA ILE A 184 -0.62 5.53 -6.33
C ILE A 184 -1.62 4.42 -6.66
N LEU A 185 -1.14 3.20 -6.91
CA LEU A 185 -1.99 2.06 -7.27
C LEU A 185 -2.96 1.71 -6.14
N ALA A 186 -2.47 1.57 -4.90
CA ALA A 186 -3.31 1.30 -3.74
C ALA A 186 -4.35 2.39 -3.52
N LYS A 187 -3.95 3.67 -3.64
CA LYS A 187 -4.83 4.81 -3.39
C LYS A 187 -5.95 4.92 -4.42
N VAL A 188 -5.66 4.74 -5.71
CA VAL A 188 -6.68 4.77 -6.76
C VAL A 188 -7.65 3.59 -6.61
N PHE A 189 -7.12 2.39 -6.37
CA PHE A 189 -7.93 1.21 -6.14
C PHE A 189 -8.91 1.42 -4.97
N ARG A 190 -8.40 1.89 -3.82
CA ARG A 190 -9.24 2.12 -2.65
C ARG A 190 -10.25 3.25 -2.86
N ASP A 191 -9.87 4.33 -3.53
CA ASP A 191 -10.79 5.43 -3.81
C ASP A 191 -11.97 4.95 -4.70
N ARG A 192 -11.71 4.09 -5.71
CA ARG A 192 -12.73 3.47 -6.55
C ARG A 192 -13.62 2.49 -5.76
N TYR A 193 -13.03 1.69 -4.89
CA TYR A 193 -13.78 0.80 -4.01
C TYR A 193 -14.73 1.59 -3.06
N MET A 194 -14.25 2.70 -2.49
CA MET A 194 -15.09 3.56 -1.65
C MET A 194 -16.20 4.27 -2.44
N ASP A 195 -16.02 4.51 -3.74
CA ASP A 195 -17.10 5.00 -4.61
C ASP A 195 -18.20 3.93 -4.83
N GLN A 196 -17.81 2.65 -4.93
CA GLN A 196 -18.77 1.54 -4.98
C GLN A 196 -19.57 1.43 -3.67
N LEU A 197 -18.86 1.47 -2.53
CA LEU A 197 -19.53 1.48 -1.22
C LEU A 197 -20.45 2.71 -1.02
N ALA A 198 -20.14 3.85 -1.65
CA ALA A 198 -21.02 5.01 -1.59
C ALA A 198 -22.36 4.82 -2.34
N GLN A 199 -22.38 3.94 -3.35
CA GLN A 199 -23.62 3.56 -4.05
C GLN A 199 -24.39 2.50 -3.25
N GLU A 200 -23.71 1.54 -2.68
CA GLU A 200 -24.30 0.44 -1.89
C GLU A 200 -24.85 0.92 -0.54
N TYR A 201 -24.16 1.88 0.09
CA TYR A 201 -24.54 2.47 1.39
C TYR A 201 -24.77 3.98 1.25
N PRO A 202 -25.88 4.43 0.62
CA PRO A 202 -26.16 5.84 0.44
C PRO A 202 -26.40 6.55 1.77
N GLY A 203 -26.06 7.83 1.84
CA GLY A 203 -26.27 8.67 3.02
C GLY A 203 -25.02 8.84 3.92
N TYR A 204 -24.05 7.94 3.88
CA TYR A 204 -22.82 8.09 4.65
C TYR A 204 -21.78 9.06 4.03
N GLY A 205 -21.87 9.33 2.73
CA GLY A 205 -20.99 10.28 2.07
C GLY A 205 -19.59 9.74 1.73
N PHE A 206 -19.41 8.44 1.62
CA PHE A 206 -18.11 7.76 1.38
C PHE A 206 -17.34 8.30 0.17
N LYS A 207 -18.03 8.70 -0.89
CA LYS A 207 -17.42 9.32 -2.08
C LYS A 207 -16.63 10.60 -1.76
N LYS A 208 -17.05 11.37 -0.74
CA LYS A 208 -16.43 12.65 -0.37
C LYS A 208 -15.22 12.49 0.54
N HIS A 209 -15.27 11.56 1.47
CA HIS A 209 -14.27 11.42 2.53
C HIS A 209 -13.66 10.03 2.65
N ALA A 210 -13.95 9.11 1.71
CA ALA A 210 -13.36 7.77 1.65
C ALA A 210 -13.35 7.02 3.00
N GLY A 211 -14.42 7.20 3.81
CA GLY A 211 -14.56 6.55 5.11
C GLY A 211 -13.85 7.23 6.28
N TYR A 212 -13.10 8.31 6.07
CA TYR A 212 -12.45 9.06 7.16
C TYR A 212 -13.47 9.72 8.09
N GLY A 213 -13.13 9.84 9.38
CA GLY A 213 -13.97 10.37 10.45
C GLY A 213 -14.17 11.89 10.40
N THR A 214 -14.60 12.41 9.27
CA THR A 214 -14.99 13.82 9.12
C THR A 214 -16.27 14.11 9.89
N LYS A 215 -16.53 15.38 10.21
CA LYS A 215 -17.79 15.77 10.85
C LYS A 215 -19.02 15.22 10.12
N ALA A 216 -19.04 15.34 8.78
CA ALA A 216 -20.15 14.83 7.97
C ALA A 216 -20.33 13.31 8.11
N HIS A 217 -19.25 12.54 8.21
CA HIS A 217 -19.31 11.10 8.41
C HIS A 217 -19.82 10.75 9.80
N LEU A 218 -19.32 11.42 10.85
CA LEU A 218 -19.79 11.22 12.23
C LEU A 218 -21.30 11.57 12.36
N ASP A 219 -21.75 12.65 11.74
CA ASP A 219 -23.16 13.05 11.73
C ASP A 219 -24.03 12.01 10.99
N ALA A 220 -23.53 11.46 9.90
CA ALA A 220 -24.21 10.38 9.18
C ALA A 220 -24.32 9.11 10.04
N ILE A 221 -23.26 8.71 10.75
CA ILE A 221 -23.29 7.56 11.66
C ILE A 221 -24.29 7.78 12.82
N ARG A 222 -24.33 8.99 13.40
CA ARG A 222 -25.34 9.31 14.46
C ARG A 222 -26.77 9.16 13.95
N LYS A 223 -27.02 9.56 12.71
CA LYS A 223 -28.35 9.53 12.11
C LYS A 223 -28.78 8.14 11.63
N LEU A 224 -27.87 7.38 11.03
CA LEU A 224 -28.17 6.13 10.31
C LEU A 224 -27.70 4.88 11.06
N GLY A 225 -26.91 5.03 12.12
CA GLY A 225 -26.18 3.93 12.73
C GLY A 225 -24.92 3.54 11.94
N ARG A 226 -24.19 2.55 12.42
CA ARG A 226 -23.04 1.97 11.67
C ARG A 226 -23.58 0.96 10.66
N SER A 227 -23.14 1.03 9.41
CA SER A 227 -23.38 0.02 8.39
C SER A 227 -22.39 -1.17 8.56
N PRO A 228 -22.61 -2.31 7.87
CA PRO A 228 -21.69 -3.45 7.91
C PRO A 228 -20.24 -3.15 7.53
N VAL A 229 -20.01 -2.11 6.71
CA VAL A 229 -18.69 -1.70 6.29
C VAL A 229 -17.96 -0.75 7.25
N HIS A 230 -18.54 -0.47 8.42
CA HIS A 230 -17.88 0.29 9.48
C HIS A 230 -17.07 -0.61 10.40
N ARG A 231 -15.88 -0.16 10.76
CA ARG A 231 -14.97 -0.85 11.69
C ARG A 231 -15.48 -0.69 13.13
N LYS A 232 -15.93 -1.78 13.72
CA LYS A 232 -16.51 -1.79 15.08
C LYS A 232 -15.47 -1.49 16.15
N SER A 233 -14.22 -1.89 15.92
CA SER A 233 -13.08 -1.65 16.82
C SER A 233 -12.60 -0.19 16.85
N PHE A 234 -13.09 0.67 15.93
CA PHE A 234 -12.73 2.08 15.88
C PHE A 234 -13.73 2.92 16.68
N HIS A 235 -13.25 3.56 17.76
CA HIS A 235 -14.05 4.39 18.65
C HIS A 235 -13.65 5.87 18.51
N PRO A 236 -14.20 6.60 17.50
CA PRO A 236 -13.90 8.01 17.35
C PRO A 236 -14.62 8.82 18.44
N LYS A 237 -13.93 9.83 18.98
CA LYS A 237 -14.53 10.76 19.96
C LYS A 237 -15.85 11.33 19.43
N GLY A 238 -16.90 11.27 20.25
CA GLY A 238 -18.21 11.83 19.95
C GLY A 238 -19.17 10.91 19.22
N LEU A 239 -18.92 9.61 19.19
CA LEU A 239 -19.87 8.57 18.77
C LEU A 239 -20.26 7.63 19.91
N ASP A 240 -19.89 7.95 21.13
CA ASP A 240 -20.27 7.23 22.37
C ASP A 240 -21.69 7.59 22.77
#